data_38f268c5a509ffb764a21a642a96d225
#
_entry.id   38f268c5a509ffb764a21a642a96d225
#
_cell.length_a   1.000
_cell.length_b   1.000
_cell.length_c   1.000
_cell.angle_alpha   90.00
_cell.angle_beta   90.00
_cell.angle_gamma   90.00
#
_symmetry.space_group_name_H-M   'P 1'
#
loop_
_entity.id
_entity.type
_entity.pdbx_description
1 polymer ?
#
loop_
_entity_poly.entity_id
_entity_poly.type
_entity_poly.pdbx_seq_one_letter_code
_entity_poly.pdbx_strand_id
1 'polypeptide(L)'
;GLGDVYKRQGELRMSQKLLFIFNPHAGKGQIKNHLVDIVDMMVKAGFDVTIYTTQAQADATRKVVEEGAGYDRIVCSGGDGTLDEVMTGLMQAKLHIPIGYIPAGSTNDFANSLGIPKEMLKAAERAVGQNRFPCDIGDFNSDTFVYIAAFGLFTEVSYKTSQQLKNIFGHVAYIMEGVKQLRDIPSFRMQVEYDGKVFQDEFIYGMVTNSVSVAVSYTHL
;
A
#
# COMPACT_ATOMS: atom_id res chain seq x y z
N GLY A 1 19.01 36.89 30.80
CA GLY A 1 18.08 37.08 31.88
C GLY A 1 16.89 36.18 31.74
N LEU A 2 16.11 36.02 32.77
CA LEU A 2 14.92 35.16 32.85
C LEU A 2 13.88 35.38 31.72
N GLY A 3 13.92 36.50 31.00
CA GLY A 3 13.03 36.80 29.90
C GLY A 3 13.22 35.97 28.64
N ASP A 4 14.40 35.43 28.39
CA ASP A 4 14.70 34.65 27.19
C ASP A 4 14.31 33.17 27.33
N VAL A 5 14.14 32.70 28.57
CA VAL A 5 13.67 31.33 28.84
C VAL A 5 12.17 31.24 28.61
N TYR A 6 11.41 32.30 28.89
CA TYR A 6 9.95 32.33 28.67
C TYR A 6 9.55 32.58 27.22
N LYS A 7 10.40 33.22 26.41
CA LYS A 7 10.12 33.39 24.96
C LYS A 7 10.26 32.12 24.16
N ARG A 8 10.97 31.09 24.63
CA ARG A 8 11.04 29.77 24.00
C ARG A 8 9.88 28.84 24.34
N GLN A 9 9.02 29.21 25.29
CA GLN A 9 7.81 28.45 25.64
C GLN A 9 6.54 28.97 24.93
N GLY A 10 6.65 29.96 24.05
CA GLY A 10 5.52 30.68 23.48
C GLY A 10 4.92 30.15 22.16
N GLU A 11 5.42 29.06 21.60
CA GLU A 11 4.72 28.31 20.56
C GLU A 11 4.66 26.84 20.98
N LEU A 12 3.61 26.48 21.72
CA LEU A 12 3.12 25.11 21.76
C LEU A 12 2.71 24.74 20.31
N ARG A 13 3.70 24.37 19.50
CA ARG A 13 3.43 23.66 18.25
C ARG A 13 2.73 22.38 18.69
N MET A 14 1.41 22.36 18.53
CA MET A 14 0.65 21.13 18.72
C MET A 14 1.34 20.08 17.86
N SER A 15 1.90 19.05 18.50
CA SER A 15 2.55 17.95 17.78
C SER A 15 1.55 17.33 16.85
N GLN A 16 1.91 17.16 15.58
CA GLN A 16 1.04 16.50 14.62
C GLN A 16 0.88 15.04 15.03
N LYS A 17 -0.34 14.53 14.98
CA LYS A 17 -0.64 13.14 15.32
C LYS A 17 -0.41 12.24 14.12
N LEU A 18 0.36 11.18 14.32
CA LEU A 18 0.67 10.19 13.29
C LEU A 18 0.19 8.82 13.72
N LEU A 19 -0.60 8.16 12.85
CA LEU A 19 -0.95 6.76 13.00
C LEU A 19 0.00 5.90 12.15
N PHE A 20 0.81 5.08 12.82
CA PHE A 20 1.69 4.13 12.18
C PHE A 20 1.06 2.74 12.17
N ILE A 21 0.58 2.30 11.01
CA ILE A 21 -0.02 0.98 10.80
C ILE A 21 1.01 0.08 10.12
N PHE A 22 1.26 -1.11 10.65
CA PHE A 22 2.13 -2.04 9.96
C PHE A 22 1.70 -3.50 10.08
N ASN A 23 2.03 -4.27 9.03
CA ASN A 23 1.85 -5.72 9.01
C ASN A 23 3.15 -6.39 9.50
N PRO A 24 3.17 -7.01 10.70
CA PRO A 24 4.38 -7.60 11.27
C PRO A 24 4.86 -8.85 10.51
N HIS A 25 4.04 -9.39 9.62
CA HIS A 25 4.33 -10.59 8.82
C HIS A 25 4.65 -10.27 7.36
N ALA A 26 4.64 -9.00 6.95
CA ALA A 26 4.93 -8.60 5.57
C ALA A 26 6.35 -9.02 5.16
N GLY A 27 6.47 -9.62 3.99
CA GLY A 27 7.72 -10.10 3.43
C GLY A 27 8.44 -11.05 4.39
N LYS A 28 9.66 -10.68 4.80
CA LYS A 28 10.47 -11.45 5.76
C LYS A 28 10.36 -10.95 7.21
N GLY A 29 9.37 -10.12 7.53
CA GLY A 29 9.17 -9.53 8.86
C GLY A 29 10.27 -8.55 9.28
N GLN A 30 10.96 -7.94 8.33
CA GLN A 30 12.10 -7.04 8.57
C GLN A 30 11.75 -5.80 9.38
N ILE A 31 10.48 -5.39 9.37
CA ILE A 31 9.99 -4.24 10.17
C ILE A 31 10.38 -4.37 11.65
N LYS A 32 10.41 -5.59 12.18
CA LYS A 32 10.76 -5.86 13.58
C LYS A 32 12.18 -5.39 13.95
N ASN A 33 13.11 -5.44 12.98
CA ASN A 33 14.50 -5.07 13.20
C ASN A 33 14.72 -3.54 13.15
N HIS A 34 13.79 -2.80 12.57
CA HIS A 34 13.89 -1.36 12.33
C HIS A 34 12.81 -0.54 13.05
N LEU A 35 11.93 -1.20 13.80
CA LEU A 35 10.76 -0.53 14.39
C LEU A 35 11.15 0.63 15.29
N VAL A 36 12.14 0.44 16.15
CA VAL A 36 12.59 1.48 17.09
C VAL A 36 13.17 2.67 16.35
N ASP A 37 14.02 2.43 15.35
CA ASP A 37 14.65 3.48 14.54
C ASP A 37 13.60 4.28 13.74
N ILE A 38 12.60 3.59 13.19
CA ILE A 38 11.50 4.22 12.45
C ILE A 38 10.66 5.11 13.37
N VAL A 39 10.29 4.61 14.55
CA VAL A 39 9.50 5.39 15.52
C VAL A 39 10.29 6.60 16.04
N ASP A 40 11.57 6.43 16.36
CA ASP A 40 12.45 7.53 16.76
C ASP A 40 12.54 8.60 15.67
N MET A 41 12.63 8.19 14.41
CA MET A 41 12.62 9.11 13.26
C MET A 41 11.30 9.89 13.15
N MET A 42 10.16 9.23 13.35
CA MET A 42 8.84 9.88 13.35
C MET A 42 8.72 10.91 14.49
N VAL A 43 9.18 10.55 15.68
CA VAL A 43 9.17 11.46 16.84
C VAL A 43 10.10 12.66 16.63
N LYS A 44 11.31 12.44 16.09
CA LYS A 44 12.26 13.50 15.71
C LYS A 44 11.71 14.42 14.62
N ALA A 45 10.85 13.91 13.74
CA ALA A 45 10.14 14.70 12.74
C ALA A 45 8.99 15.55 13.34
N GLY A 46 8.72 15.44 14.65
CA GLY A 46 7.75 16.26 15.38
C GLY A 46 6.36 15.63 15.50
N PHE A 47 6.23 14.33 15.28
CA PHE A 47 4.96 13.62 15.41
C PHE A 47 4.75 13.00 16.78
N ASP A 48 3.49 13.05 17.24
CA ASP A 48 2.98 12.19 18.31
C ASP A 48 2.48 10.88 17.67
N VAL A 49 3.15 9.77 17.96
CA VAL A 49 3.03 8.52 17.19
C VAL A 49 2.16 7.51 17.93
N THR A 50 1.06 7.12 17.30
CA THR A 50 0.27 5.95 17.70
C THR A 50 0.64 4.78 16.80
N ILE A 51 0.96 3.64 17.38
CA ILE A 51 1.37 2.43 16.67
C ILE A 51 0.21 1.43 16.66
N TYR A 52 -0.06 0.84 15.47
CA TYR A 52 -1.04 -0.21 15.29
C TYR A 52 -0.48 -1.36 14.44
N THR A 53 -0.56 -2.59 14.94
CA THR A 53 -0.17 -3.80 14.21
C THR A 53 -1.39 -4.52 13.67
N THR A 54 -1.42 -4.80 12.38
CA THR A 54 -2.53 -5.56 11.78
C THR A 54 -2.49 -7.02 12.22
N GLN A 55 -3.66 -7.61 12.47
CA GLN A 55 -3.82 -8.98 12.94
C GLN A 55 -4.55 -9.87 11.93
N ALA A 56 -5.32 -9.28 11.02
CA ALA A 56 -6.12 -9.97 10.02
C ALA A 56 -6.27 -9.14 8.74
N GLN A 57 -6.83 -9.74 7.72
CA GLN A 57 -7.24 -9.03 6.50
C GLN A 57 -8.30 -7.96 6.82
N ALA A 58 -8.25 -6.84 6.12
CA ALA A 58 -9.08 -5.65 6.30
C ALA A 58 -8.92 -4.94 7.67
N ASP A 59 -7.96 -5.33 8.48
CA ASP A 59 -7.74 -4.73 9.80
C ASP A 59 -7.20 -3.30 9.70
N ALA A 60 -6.35 -3.02 8.72
CA ALA A 60 -5.89 -1.66 8.44
C ALA A 60 -7.05 -0.77 7.95
N THR A 61 -7.92 -1.29 7.08
CA THR A 61 -9.13 -0.57 6.63
C THR A 61 -10.00 -0.17 7.81
N ARG A 62 -10.33 -1.15 8.67
CA ARG A 62 -11.14 -0.92 9.86
C ARG A 62 -10.53 0.13 10.78
N LYS A 63 -9.21 0.04 11.06
CA LYS A 63 -8.51 1.00 11.92
C LYS A 63 -8.57 2.42 11.36
N VAL A 64 -8.39 2.59 10.07
CA VAL A 64 -8.46 3.91 9.42
C VAL A 64 -9.89 4.46 9.45
N VAL A 65 -10.91 3.63 9.19
CA VAL A 65 -12.32 4.06 9.24
C VAL A 65 -12.71 4.51 10.64
N GLU A 66 -12.32 3.75 11.66
CA GLU A 66 -12.72 4.02 13.05
C GLU A 66 -11.99 5.22 13.66
N GLU A 67 -10.70 5.39 13.37
CA GLU A 67 -9.87 6.33 14.12
C GLU A 67 -9.09 7.32 13.24
N GLY A 68 -9.04 7.12 11.92
CA GLY A 68 -8.21 7.91 11.01
C GLY A 68 -8.42 9.41 11.10
N ALA A 69 -9.66 9.86 11.32
CA ALA A 69 -9.98 11.28 11.45
C ALA A 69 -9.27 12.00 12.62
N GLY A 70 -8.74 11.24 13.58
CA GLY A 70 -7.99 11.77 14.72
C GLY A 70 -6.51 12.06 14.43
N TYR A 71 -6.02 11.85 13.21
CA TYR A 71 -4.62 11.96 12.86
C TYR A 71 -4.37 12.92 11.69
N ASP A 72 -3.20 13.56 11.72
CA ASP A 72 -2.75 14.50 10.67
C ASP A 72 -1.98 13.77 9.56
N ARG A 73 -1.50 12.57 9.84
CA ARG A 73 -0.77 11.70 8.91
C ARG A 73 -0.97 10.23 9.25
N ILE A 74 -1.05 9.40 8.23
CA ILE A 74 -0.97 7.95 8.37
C ILE A 74 0.32 7.48 7.69
N VAL A 75 1.10 6.64 8.37
CA VAL A 75 2.21 5.92 7.76
C VAL A 75 1.86 4.44 7.80
N CYS A 76 1.98 3.75 6.66
CA CYS A 76 1.80 2.30 6.63
C CYS A 76 3.09 1.60 6.23
N SER A 77 3.34 0.43 6.84
CA SER A 77 4.43 -0.47 6.44
C SER A 77 3.89 -1.87 6.20
N GLY A 78 4.13 -2.36 4.99
CA GLY A 78 3.63 -3.66 4.54
C GLY A 78 3.90 -3.87 3.06
N GLY A 79 3.21 -4.82 2.46
CA GLY A 79 3.13 -4.98 1.01
C GLY A 79 2.06 -4.10 0.41
N ASP A 80 1.86 -4.23 -0.92
CA ASP A 80 0.86 -3.47 -1.67
C ASP A 80 -0.56 -3.67 -1.09
N GLY A 81 -0.90 -4.88 -0.61
CA GLY A 81 -2.19 -5.13 0.05
C GLY A 81 -2.40 -4.37 1.35
N THR A 82 -1.35 -4.13 2.16
CA THR A 82 -1.49 -3.32 3.39
C THR A 82 -1.72 -1.84 3.04
N LEU A 83 -1.06 -1.35 2.00
CA LEU A 83 -1.28 -0.01 1.48
C LEU A 83 -2.70 0.13 0.95
N ASP A 84 -3.16 -0.84 0.18
CA ASP A 84 -4.50 -0.87 -0.40
C ASP A 84 -5.59 -0.84 0.68
N GLU A 85 -5.44 -1.62 1.74
CA GLU A 85 -6.33 -1.57 2.90
C GLU A 85 -6.39 -0.18 3.56
N VAL A 86 -5.25 0.50 3.73
CA VAL A 86 -5.20 1.85 4.29
C VAL A 86 -5.92 2.85 3.37
N MET A 87 -5.68 2.76 2.06
CA MET A 87 -6.34 3.63 1.07
C MET A 87 -7.84 3.40 1.03
N THR A 88 -8.28 2.14 1.02
CA THR A 88 -9.70 1.78 1.11
C THR A 88 -10.35 2.39 2.35
N GLY A 89 -9.67 2.32 3.51
CA GLY A 89 -10.16 2.94 4.74
C GLY A 89 -10.33 4.46 4.63
N LEU A 90 -9.37 5.15 4.03
CA LEU A 90 -9.46 6.59 3.79
C LEU A 90 -10.62 6.97 2.87
N MET A 91 -10.80 6.21 1.79
CA MET A 91 -11.90 6.46 0.83
C MET A 91 -13.27 6.22 1.48
N GLN A 92 -13.44 5.10 2.21
CA GLN A 92 -14.68 4.81 2.93
C GLN A 92 -15.01 5.87 3.98
N ALA A 93 -14.00 6.34 4.73
CA ALA A 93 -14.16 7.39 5.72
C ALA A 93 -14.19 8.81 5.14
N LYS A 94 -13.98 8.97 3.81
CA LYS A 94 -13.89 10.26 3.09
C LYS A 94 -12.83 11.18 3.69
N LEU A 95 -11.70 10.63 4.07
CA LEU A 95 -10.59 11.35 4.68
C LEU A 95 -9.53 11.71 3.63
N HIS A 96 -9.01 12.95 3.72
CA HIS A 96 -7.93 13.46 2.87
C HIS A 96 -6.64 13.66 3.66
N ILE A 97 -6.14 12.58 4.25
CA ILE A 97 -4.95 12.58 5.10
C ILE A 97 -3.73 12.13 4.28
N PRO A 98 -2.59 12.83 4.35
CA PRO A 98 -1.37 12.39 3.68
C PRO A 98 -0.91 11.04 4.19
N ILE A 99 -0.51 10.16 3.26
CA ILE A 99 0.02 8.84 3.57
C ILE A 99 1.52 8.79 3.32
N GLY A 100 2.25 8.20 4.28
CA GLY A 100 3.60 7.72 4.08
C GLY A 100 3.60 6.20 3.86
N TYR A 101 4.43 5.71 2.93
CA TYR A 101 4.53 4.27 2.68
C TYR A 101 5.95 3.76 2.87
N ILE A 102 6.10 2.72 3.69
CA ILE A 102 7.35 2.01 3.95
C ILE A 102 7.18 0.58 3.41
N PRO A 103 7.70 0.29 2.21
CA PRO A 103 7.52 -1.01 1.57
C PRO A 103 8.23 -2.11 2.36
N ALA A 104 7.49 -3.13 2.75
CA ALA A 104 7.98 -4.29 3.50
C ALA A 104 7.52 -5.63 2.90
N GLY A 105 6.75 -5.62 1.82
CA GLY A 105 6.29 -6.81 1.10
C GLY A 105 7.39 -7.43 0.23
N SER A 106 7.02 -8.51 -0.47
CA SER A 106 7.97 -9.24 -1.34
C SER A 106 8.22 -8.51 -2.66
N THR A 107 7.23 -7.87 -3.25
CA THR A 107 7.29 -7.26 -4.58
C THR A 107 7.31 -5.74 -4.49
N ASN A 108 6.33 -5.14 -3.79
CA ASN A 108 6.18 -3.70 -3.58
C ASN A 108 6.17 -2.92 -4.92
N ASP A 109 5.37 -3.38 -5.86
CA ASP A 109 5.33 -2.83 -7.22
C ASP A 109 4.92 -1.36 -7.24
N PHE A 110 3.95 -0.98 -6.42
CA PHE A 110 3.54 0.41 -6.29
C PHE A 110 4.67 1.31 -5.77
N ALA A 111 5.43 0.85 -4.75
CA ALA A 111 6.58 1.59 -4.26
C ALA A 111 7.67 1.75 -5.32
N ASN A 112 7.90 0.72 -6.13
CA ASN A 112 8.85 0.77 -7.24
C ASN A 112 8.43 1.81 -8.30
N SER A 113 7.13 1.88 -8.64
CA SER A 113 6.61 2.85 -9.62
C SER A 113 6.74 4.30 -9.15
N LEU A 114 6.66 4.55 -7.85
CA LEU A 114 6.85 5.87 -7.24
C LEU A 114 8.30 6.19 -6.89
N GLY A 115 9.25 5.30 -7.16
CA GLY A 115 10.65 5.46 -6.81
C GLY A 115 10.89 5.56 -5.29
N ILE A 116 10.05 4.90 -4.49
CA ILE A 116 10.25 4.81 -3.04
C ILE A 116 11.45 3.90 -2.77
N PRO A 117 12.39 4.29 -1.90
CA PRO A 117 13.55 3.47 -1.60
C PRO A 117 13.19 2.09 -1.08
N LYS A 118 13.91 1.06 -1.53
CA LYS A 118 13.78 -0.30 -0.99
C LYS A 118 14.35 -0.43 0.42
N GLU A 119 15.29 0.43 0.76
CA GLU A 119 15.87 0.50 2.10
C GLU A 119 14.86 1.10 3.07
N MET A 120 14.48 0.33 4.08
CA MET A 120 13.35 0.63 4.96
C MET A 120 13.51 1.96 5.71
N LEU A 121 14.70 2.29 6.20
CA LEU A 121 14.96 3.54 6.92
C LEU A 121 14.88 4.75 5.98
N LYS A 122 15.38 4.64 4.75
CA LYS A 122 15.24 5.72 3.76
C LYS A 122 13.77 5.90 3.30
N ALA A 123 13.02 4.80 3.22
CA ALA A 123 11.59 4.89 2.96
C ALA A 123 10.84 5.57 4.13
N ALA A 124 11.22 5.26 5.37
CA ALA A 124 10.68 5.91 6.57
C ALA A 124 10.97 7.41 6.60
N GLU A 125 12.18 7.83 6.26
CA GLU A 125 12.56 9.24 6.14
C GLU A 125 11.67 9.97 5.12
N ARG A 126 11.42 9.35 3.95
CA ARG A 126 10.48 9.90 2.96
C ARG A 126 9.04 9.95 3.48
N ALA A 127 8.59 8.93 4.18
CA ALA A 127 7.22 8.81 4.70
C ALA A 127 6.86 9.91 5.68
N VAL A 128 7.83 10.44 6.44
CA VAL A 128 7.64 11.57 7.36
C VAL A 128 7.97 12.92 6.73
N GLY A 129 8.56 12.93 5.55
CA GLY A 129 8.95 14.13 4.82
C GLY A 129 7.76 15.02 4.41
N GLN A 130 8.07 16.25 3.96
CA GLN A 130 7.04 17.22 3.52
C GLN A 130 6.71 17.12 2.02
N ASN A 131 7.51 16.40 1.24
CA ASN A 131 7.27 16.24 -0.18
C ASN A 131 6.06 15.32 -0.39
N ARG A 132 4.99 15.89 -0.95
CA ARG A 132 3.74 15.19 -1.24
C ARG A 132 3.64 14.95 -2.74
N PHE A 133 3.21 13.78 -3.11
CA PHE A 133 2.92 13.39 -4.49
C PHE A 133 1.42 13.06 -4.59
N PRO A 134 0.66 13.77 -5.44
CA PRO A 134 -0.73 13.40 -5.71
C PRO A 134 -0.75 12.07 -6.46
N CYS A 135 -1.58 11.16 -6.02
CA CYS A 135 -1.74 9.84 -6.61
C CYS A 135 -3.21 9.56 -6.84
N ASP A 136 -3.54 9.13 -8.04
CA ASP A 136 -4.88 8.64 -8.36
C ASP A 136 -5.13 7.30 -7.67
N ILE A 137 -6.39 7.01 -7.45
CA ILE A 137 -6.88 5.77 -6.86
C ILE A 137 -7.99 5.24 -7.75
N GLY A 138 -7.94 3.96 -8.08
CA GLY A 138 -9.02 3.32 -8.81
C GLY A 138 -10.19 3.00 -7.88
N ASP A 139 -11.40 3.30 -8.33
CA ASP A 139 -12.65 2.84 -7.70
C ASP A 139 -13.08 1.53 -8.35
N PHE A 140 -13.36 0.52 -7.54
CA PHE A 140 -13.79 -0.79 -7.97
C PHE A 140 -15.02 -1.25 -7.19
N ASN A 141 -16.20 -0.81 -7.63
CA ASN A 141 -17.47 -0.97 -6.93
C ASN A 141 -17.46 -0.29 -5.56
N SER A 142 -17.41 -1.06 -4.47
CA SER A 142 -17.35 -0.51 -3.10
C SER A 142 -15.94 -0.60 -2.51
N ASP A 143 -14.96 -0.99 -3.31
CA ASP A 143 -13.57 -1.16 -2.93
C ASP A 143 -12.68 -0.23 -3.75
N THR A 144 -11.42 -0.13 -3.42
CA THR A 144 -10.45 0.70 -4.12
C THR A 144 -9.21 -0.10 -4.45
N PHE A 145 -8.44 0.36 -5.43
CA PHE A 145 -7.11 -0.18 -5.69
C PHE A 145 -6.12 0.94 -5.99
N VAL A 146 -4.94 0.83 -5.43
CA VAL A 146 -3.85 1.79 -5.65
C VAL A 146 -2.93 1.38 -6.79
N TYR A 147 -2.90 0.10 -7.11
CA TYR A 147 -1.94 -0.50 -8.03
C TYR A 147 -2.61 -1.13 -9.24
N ILE A 148 -3.42 -2.18 -9.04
CA ILE A 148 -4.02 -2.96 -10.11
C ILE A 148 -5.35 -3.59 -9.68
N ALA A 149 -6.32 -3.57 -10.58
CA ALA A 149 -7.49 -4.45 -10.57
C ALA A 149 -7.41 -5.37 -11.78
N ALA A 150 -7.51 -6.67 -11.58
CA ALA A 150 -7.40 -7.66 -12.65
C ALA A 150 -8.37 -8.83 -12.46
N PHE A 151 -8.77 -9.45 -13.57
CA PHE A 151 -9.59 -10.65 -13.56
C PHE A 151 -9.07 -11.66 -14.58
N GLY A 152 -9.46 -12.94 -14.42
CA GLY A 152 -9.23 -14.02 -15.37
C GLY A 152 -7.90 -14.73 -15.20
N LEU A 153 -7.30 -15.14 -16.31
CA LEU A 153 -6.11 -15.96 -16.34
C LEU A 153 -4.97 -15.35 -15.50
N PHE A 154 -4.30 -16.18 -14.70
CA PHE A 154 -3.22 -15.81 -13.77
C PHE A 154 -3.63 -15.06 -12.50
N THR A 155 -4.86 -14.58 -12.35
CA THR A 155 -5.25 -13.89 -11.10
C THR A 155 -5.38 -14.85 -9.92
N GLU A 156 -5.91 -16.06 -10.13
CA GLU A 156 -6.03 -17.09 -9.09
C GLU A 156 -4.68 -17.58 -8.54
N VAL A 157 -3.63 -17.55 -9.36
CA VAL A 157 -2.28 -17.94 -8.95
C VAL A 157 -1.78 -17.06 -7.82
N SER A 158 -2.07 -15.77 -7.88
CA SER A 158 -1.69 -14.81 -6.84
C SER A 158 -2.36 -15.08 -5.50
N TYR A 159 -3.60 -15.54 -5.49
CA TYR A 159 -4.37 -15.79 -4.27
C TYR A 159 -4.11 -17.19 -3.66
N LYS A 160 -3.96 -18.22 -4.50
CA LYS A 160 -3.81 -19.62 -4.04
C LYS A 160 -2.40 -19.98 -3.62
N THR A 161 -1.38 -19.25 -4.10
CA THR A 161 0.01 -19.55 -3.76
C THR A 161 0.31 -19.11 -2.33
N SER A 162 0.63 -20.07 -1.45
CA SER A 162 0.95 -19.76 -0.06
C SER A 162 2.16 -18.82 0.04
N GLN A 163 2.19 -17.95 1.07
CA GLN A 163 3.32 -17.04 1.33
C GLN A 163 4.65 -17.79 1.45
N GLN A 164 4.63 -19.02 1.96
CA GLN A 164 5.83 -19.86 2.08
C GLN A 164 6.38 -20.27 0.70
N LEU A 165 5.50 -20.65 -0.25
CA LEU A 165 5.90 -20.99 -1.61
C LEU A 165 6.42 -19.77 -2.37
N LYS A 166 5.78 -18.61 -2.20
CA LYS A 166 6.26 -17.34 -2.77
C LYS A 166 7.67 -16.98 -2.29
N ASN A 167 7.95 -17.23 -1.02
CA ASN A 167 9.25 -16.92 -0.41
C ASN A 167 10.37 -17.90 -0.81
N ILE A 168 10.04 -19.17 -1.14
CA ILE A 168 11.02 -20.22 -1.45
C ILE A 168 11.31 -20.30 -2.96
N PHE A 169 10.28 -20.24 -3.79
CA PHE A 169 10.39 -20.52 -5.23
C PHE A 169 10.22 -19.25 -6.12
N GLY A 170 9.84 -18.11 -5.56
CA GLY A 170 9.72 -16.86 -6.31
C GLY A 170 8.92 -17.03 -7.62
N HIS A 171 9.46 -16.53 -8.73
CA HIS A 171 8.82 -16.59 -10.05
C HIS A 171 8.56 -18.01 -10.59
N VAL A 172 9.36 -19.01 -10.18
CA VAL A 172 9.20 -20.39 -10.67
C VAL A 172 7.88 -21.01 -10.19
N ALA A 173 7.45 -20.72 -8.96
CA ALA A 173 6.17 -21.20 -8.45
C ALA A 173 4.98 -20.62 -9.24
N TYR A 174 5.06 -19.36 -9.62
CA TYR A 174 4.03 -18.71 -10.46
C TYR A 174 3.94 -19.34 -11.84
N ILE A 175 5.09 -19.63 -12.48
CA ILE A 175 5.12 -20.26 -13.80
C ILE A 175 4.54 -21.68 -13.74
N MET A 176 4.92 -22.48 -12.76
CA MET A 176 4.44 -23.86 -12.61
C MET A 176 2.94 -23.92 -12.33
N GLU A 177 2.41 -23.03 -11.50
CA GLU A 177 0.98 -22.96 -11.21
C GLU A 177 0.20 -22.45 -12.43
N GLY A 178 0.73 -21.45 -13.15
CA GLY A 178 0.17 -20.95 -14.41
C GLY A 178 0.07 -22.02 -15.49
N VAL A 179 1.07 -22.89 -15.63
CA VAL A 179 1.04 -23.99 -16.61
C VAL A 179 -0.08 -25.00 -16.30
N LYS A 180 -0.38 -25.26 -15.05
CA LYS A 180 -1.50 -26.15 -14.68
C LYS A 180 -2.87 -25.57 -15.07
N GLN A 181 -3.03 -24.25 -15.00
CA GLN A 181 -4.27 -23.54 -15.32
C GLN A 181 -4.53 -23.44 -16.84
N LEU A 182 -3.52 -23.65 -17.69
CA LEU A 182 -3.67 -23.59 -19.15
C LEU A 182 -4.55 -24.72 -19.74
N ARG A 183 -4.94 -25.72 -18.96
CA ARG A 183 -5.81 -26.82 -19.43
C ARG A 183 -7.29 -26.42 -19.53
N ASP A 184 -7.75 -25.50 -18.64
CA ASP A 184 -9.13 -25.01 -18.62
C ASP A 184 -9.10 -23.50 -18.44
N ILE A 185 -8.93 -22.75 -19.54
CA ILE A 185 -8.91 -21.29 -19.52
C ILE A 185 -10.36 -20.79 -19.46
N PRO A 186 -10.80 -20.18 -18.33
CA PRO A 186 -12.12 -19.59 -18.29
C PRO A 186 -12.19 -18.37 -19.19
N SER A 187 -13.29 -18.21 -19.93
CA SER A 187 -13.62 -16.98 -20.64
C SER A 187 -14.79 -16.28 -19.97
N PHE A 188 -14.78 -14.95 -20.05
CA PHE A 188 -15.78 -14.07 -19.45
C PHE A 188 -16.40 -13.23 -20.57
N ARG A 189 -17.68 -13.43 -20.83
CA ARG A 189 -18.41 -12.54 -21.75
C ARG A 189 -18.74 -11.24 -21.07
N MET A 190 -18.15 -10.14 -21.55
CA MET A 190 -18.24 -8.83 -20.92
C MET A 190 -18.53 -7.74 -21.93
N GLN A 191 -19.21 -6.70 -21.46
CA GLN A 191 -19.29 -5.41 -22.13
C GLN A 191 -18.32 -4.46 -21.43
N VAL A 192 -17.46 -3.83 -22.21
CA VAL A 192 -16.51 -2.84 -21.72
C VAL A 192 -16.88 -1.49 -22.33
N GLU A 193 -17.01 -0.49 -21.47
CA GLU A 193 -17.25 0.90 -21.86
C GLU A 193 -16.10 1.79 -21.33
N TYR A 194 -15.48 2.55 -22.23
CA TYR A 194 -14.44 3.52 -21.88
C TYR A 194 -14.46 4.68 -22.88
N ASP A 195 -14.29 5.90 -22.42
CA ASP A 195 -14.24 7.11 -23.24
C ASP A 195 -15.40 7.24 -24.25
N GLY A 196 -16.60 6.78 -23.86
CA GLY A 196 -17.78 6.75 -24.71
C GLY A 196 -17.78 5.67 -25.81
N LYS A 197 -16.80 4.79 -25.83
CA LYS A 197 -16.74 3.61 -26.70
C LYS A 197 -17.25 2.40 -25.96
N VAL A 198 -18.05 1.57 -26.63
CA VAL A 198 -18.59 0.33 -26.07
C VAL A 198 -18.21 -0.81 -26.99
N PHE A 199 -17.70 -1.89 -26.43
CA PHE A 199 -17.50 -3.14 -27.15
C PHE A 199 -17.85 -4.34 -26.26
N GLN A 200 -18.24 -5.44 -26.90
CA GLN A 200 -18.65 -6.67 -26.24
C GLN A 200 -17.89 -7.83 -26.87
N ASP A 201 -17.22 -8.61 -26.02
CA ASP A 201 -16.45 -9.78 -26.48
C ASP A 201 -16.29 -10.80 -25.35
N GLU A 202 -15.61 -11.90 -25.64
CA GLU A 202 -15.16 -12.88 -24.67
C GLU A 202 -13.70 -12.60 -24.28
N PHE A 203 -13.46 -12.40 -22.99
CA PHE A 203 -12.16 -12.10 -22.42
C PHE A 203 -11.68 -13.25 -21.57
N ILE A 204 -10.43 -13.64 -21.73
CA ILE A 204 -9.75 -14.60 -20.84
C ILE A 204 -8.98 -13.91 -19.73
N TYR A 205 -8.75 -12.59 -19.87
CA TYR A 205 -7.98 -11.78 -18.96
C TYR A 205 -8.29 -10.30 -19.18
N GLY A 206 -8.25 -9.54 -18.09
CA GLY A 206 -8.30 -8.08 -18.15
C GLY A 206 -7.69 -7.46 -16.92
N MET A 207 -7.14 -6.25 -17.08
CA MET A 207 -6.62 -5.47 -15.97
C MET A 207 -6.75 -3.98 -16.21
N VAL A 208 -6.93 -3.26 -15.11
CA VAL A 208 -6.81 -1.81 -15.01
C VAL A 208 -5.64 -1.51 -14.07
N THR A 209 -4.68 -0.72 -14.51
CA THR A 209 -3.48 -0.42 -13.73
C THR A 209 -3.36 1.06 -13.45
N ASN A 210 -2.94 1.41 -12.26
CA ASN A 210 -2.57 2.76 -11.85
C ASN A 210 -1.02 2.90 -11.77
N SER A 211 -0.30 2.08 -12.52
CA SER A 211 1.15 1.97 -12.47
C SER A 211 1.70 1.60 -13.85
N VAL A 212 2.90 2.03 -14.15
CA VAL A 212 3.61 1.69 -15.40
C VAL A 212 4.26 0.31 -15.40
N SER A 213 4.19 -0.43 -14.29
CA SER A 213 4.80 -1.76 -14.14
C SER A 213 3.88 -2.69 -13.36
N VAL A 214 3.78 -3.93 -13.81
CA VAL A 214 3.02 -5.00 -13.17
C VAL A 214 3.91 -6.23 -13.06
N ALA A 215 4.06 -6.78 -11.84
CA ALA A 215 4.81 -8.02 -11.58
C ALA A 215 6.22 -8.03 -12.20
N VAL A 216 6.98 -6.93 -12.04
CA VAL A 216 8.35 -6.76 -12.58
C VAL A 216 8.44 -6.64 -14.11
N SER A 217 7.32 -6.64 -14.82
CA SER A 217 7.29 -6.38 -16.27
C SER A 217 6.89 -4.94 -16.54
N TYR A 218 7.72 -4.19 -17.28
CA TYR A 218 7.34 -2.87 -17.76
C TYR A 218 6.31 -3.01 -18.86
N THR A 219 5.14 -2.44 -18.67
CA THR A 219 4.18 -2.25 -19.76
C THR A 219 4.56 -0.97 -20.49
N HIS A 220 5.13 -1.10 -21.66
CA HIS A 220 5.22 0.02 -22.60
C HIS A 220 3.86 0.16 -23.28
N LEU A 221 3.12 1.18 -22.91
CA LEU A 221 2.01 1.72 -23.69
C LEU A 221 2.53 2.84 -24.57
#